data_c1223cd126efbea1c22e68629d39c138
#
_entry.id   c1223cd126efbea1c22e68629d39c138
#
_cell.length_a   1.000
_cell.length_b   1.000
_cell.length_c   1.000
_cell.angle_alpha   90.00
_cell.angle_beta   90.00
_cell.angle_gamma   90.00
#
_symmetry.space_group_name_H-M   'P 1'
#
loop_
_entity.id
_entity.type
_entity.pdbx_description
1 polymer ?
#
loop_
_entity_poly.entity_id
_entity_poly.type
_entity_poly.pdbx_seq_one_letter_code
_entity_poly.pdbx_strand_id
1 'polypeptide(L)'
;MSLKNLNANKIHRNLQKKIINKKIKHLFNLFEKELRIREKFAVAVSGGPDSLALAFLAKVYSIKNKLAIKFFIVDHKLRKESSNEATKVKKLLKGLNINSEILSWNGKKPKKNIQSIARKKRYELLFSKCKKYKINNLLLGHHLDDLYENFFIRIVRGSGLKGLASLEKKNQINKINLIRPLLVFDKSDLIFISEHVFNFFIVDPSNKDFKYTRVRIRSFIDELKKEGFDKNKLFLTIKNLRRSNQTLSFYVVQNKRLNSFLNQKKNELI
;
A
#
# COMPACT_ATOMS: atom_id res chain seq x y z
N MET A 1 28.70 16.55 -24.42
CA MET A 1 27.78 15.85 -23.50
C MET A 1 26.87 16.90 -22.84
N SER A 2 25.56 16.82 -23.03
CA SER A 2 24.66 17.85 -22.51
C SER A 2 24.54 17.78 -20.97
N LEU A 3 24.37 18.94 -20.30
CA LEU A 3 24.15 19.05 -18.86
C LEU A 3 23.01 18.13 -18.33
N LYS A 4 22.04 17.77 -19.17
CA LYS A 4 20.98 16.79 -18.87
C LYS A 4 21.53 15.38 -18.64
N ASN A 5 22.53 14.94 -19.39
CA ASN A 5 23.13 13.61 -19.25
C ASN A 5 24.03 13.49 -18.01
N LEU A 6 24.74 14.55 -17.64
CA LEU A 6 25.55 14.61 -16.41
C LEU A 6 24.68 14.52 -15.14
N ASN A 7 23.54 15.22 -15.12
CA ASN A 7 22.59 15.14 -14.02
C ASN A 7 21.92 13.76 -13.92
N ALA A 8 21.54 13.14 -15.02
CA ALA A 8 20.97 11.79 -15.03
C ALA A 8 21.97 10.76 -14.45
N ASN A 9 23.23 10.83 -14.84
CA ASN A 9 24.29 9.96 -14.32
C ASN A 9 24.56 10.16 -12.81
N LYS A 10 24.53 11.42 -12.31
CA LYS A 10 24.66 11.74 -10.89
C LYS A 10 23.49 11.22 -10.06
N ILE A 11 22.27 11.26 -10.61
CA ILE A 11 21.03 10.74 -10.05
C ILE A 11 21.09 9.21 -9.91
N HIS A 12 21.49 8.52 -10.97
CA HIS A 12 21.69 7.07 -10.93
C HIS A 12 22.72 6.66 -9.88
N ARG A 13 23.82 7.39 -9.74
CA ARG A 13 24.87 7.13 -8.74
C ARG A 13 24.35 7.23 -7.31
N ASN A 14 23.51 8.21 -6.95
CA ASN A 14 22.99 8.36 -5.59
C ASN A 14 22.02 7.22 -5.20
N LEU A 15 21.13 6.83 -6.10
CA LEU A 15 20.23 5.68 -5.85
C LEU A 15 21.01 4.36 -5.84
N GLN A 16 22.01 4.20 -6.74
CA GLN A 16 22.89 3.03 -6.77
C GLN A 16 23.69 2.89 -5.49
N LYS A 17 24.28 3.97 -4.95
CA LYS A 17 24.99 3.95 -3.66
C LYS A 17 24.11 3.40 -2.52
N LYS A 18 22.82 3.72 -2.50
CA LYS A 18 21.90 3.21 -1.47
C LYS A 18 21.56 1.73 -1.64
N ILE A 19 21.55 1.21 -2.87
CA ILE A 19 21.31 -0.21 -3.18
C ILE A 19 22.54 -1.09 -2.94
N ILE A 20 23.75 -0.55 -2.85
CA ILE A 20 24.98 -1.31 -2.56
C ILE A 20 24.87 -2.02 -1.20
N ASN A 21 24.11 -1.48 -0.25
CA ASN A 21 23.84 -2.19 1.01
C ASN A 21 23.22 -3.55 0.74
N LYS A 22 23.88 -4.63 1.22
CA LYS A 22 23.47 -6.02 0.99
C LYS A 22 22.02 -6.30 1.39
N LYS A 23 21.59 -5.76 2.55
CA LYS A 23 20.21 -5.93 3.04
C LYS A 23 19.20 -5.21 2.13
N ILE A 24 19.45 -3.98 1.73
CA ILE A 24 18.57 -3.23 0.81
C ILE A 24 18.48 -3.93 -0.54
N LYS A 25 19.60 -4.44 -1.06
CA LYS A 25 19.62 -5.22 -2.31
C LYS A 25 18.77 -6.48 -2.22
N HIS A 26 18.87 -7.21 -1.11
CA HIS A 26 18.05 -8.39 -0.86
C HIS A 26 16.55 -8.03 -0.83
N LEU A 27 16.18 -6.98 -0.08
CA LEU A 27 14.80 -6.50 0.00
C LEU A 27 14.29 -5.99 -1.36
N PHE A 28 15.13 -5.33 -2.15
CA PHE A 28 14.76 -4.94 -3.51
C PHE A 28 14.48 -6.15 -4.41
N ASN A 29 15.30 -7.20 -4.35
CA ASN A 29 15.09 -8.43 -5.12
C ASN A 29 13.75 -9.10 -4.73
N LEU A 30 13.40 -9.10 -3.43
CA LEU A 30 12.11 -9.58 -2.97
C LEU A 30 10.97 -8.71 -3.52
N PHE A 31 11.10 -7.39 -3.45
CA PHE A 31 10.13 -6.43 -3.99
C PHE A 31 9.90 -6.65 -5.49
N GLU A 32 10.96 -6.86 -6.26
CA GLU A 32 10.88 -7.10 -7.70
C GLU A 32 10.12 -8.39 -8.05
N LYS A 33 10.32 -9.47 -7.27
CA LYS A 33 9.55 -10.72 -7.41
C LYS A 33 8.05 -10.49 -7.14
N GLU A 34 7.75 -9.58 -6.22
CA GLU A 34 6.38 -9.28 -5.80
C GLU A 34 5.67 -8.30 -6.75
N LEU A 35 6.39 -7.39 -7.42
CA LEU A 35 5.79 -6.28 -8.18
C LEU A 35 5.66 -6.60 -9.67
N ARG A 36 5.59 -7.51 -10.26
CA ARG A 36 5.50 -7.87 -11.70
C ARG A 36 4.62 -6.93 -12.56
N ILE A 37 4.99 -5.64 -12.67
CA ILE A 37 4.31 -4.64 -13.50
C ILE A 37 5.17 -4.35 -14.74
N ARG A 38 4.55 -4.24 -15.91
CA ARG A 38 5.20 -3.90 -17.19
C ARG A 38 4.68 -2.58 -17.78
N GLU A 39 3.81 -1.89 -17.08
CA GLU A 39 3.17 -0.65 -17.50
C GLU A 39 3.51 0.50 -16.56
N LYS A 40 3.18 1.73 -16.96
CA LYS A 40 3.27 2.90 -16.09
C LYS A 40 2.40 2.73 -14.84
N PHE A 41 2.87 3.25 -13.72
CA PHE A 41 2.19 3.10 -12.43
C PHE A 41 2.38 4.32 -11.53
N ALA A 42 1.57 4.38 -10.49
CA ALA A 42 1.65 5.42 -9.46
C ALA A 42 1.92 4.82 -8.08
N VAL A 43 2.45 5.64 -7.19
CA VAL A 43 2.73 5.29 -5.79
C VAL A 43 2.07 6.32 -4.89
N ALA A 44 1.28 5.87 -3.92
CA ALA A 44 0.75 6.72 -2.87
C ALA A 44 1.77 6.81 -1.72
N VAL A 45 2.17 8.04 -1.36
CA VAL A 45 3.16 8.30 -0.30
C VAL A 45 2.51 9.12 0.81
N SER A 46 2.61 8.65 2.05
CA SER A 46 2.10 9.35 3.24
C SER A 46 3.20 9.98 4.11
N GLY A 47 4.47 9.66 3.82
CA GLY A 47 5.61 10.13 4.61
C GLY A 47 6.01 9.22 5.77
N GLY A 48 5.20 8.23 6.13
CA GLY A 48 5.59 7.18 7.07
C GLY A 48 6.59 6.19 6.45
N PRO A 49 7.29 5.38 7.27
CA PRO A 49 8.40 4.54 6.82
C PRO A 49 7.99 3.59 5.70
N ASP A 50 6.81 2.98 5.77
CA ASP A 50 6.34 2.02 4.76
C ASP A 50 6.18 2.67 3.38
N SER A 51 5.60 3.86 3.35
CA SER A 51 5.35 4.58 2.11
C SER A 51 6.63 5.18 1.51
N LEU A 52 7.61 5.56 2.34
CA LEU A 52 8.92 6.02 1.90
C LEU A 52 9.75 4.85 1.36
N ALA A 53 9.79 3.72 2.09
CA ALA A 53 10.42 2.49 1.59
C ALA A 53 9.82 2.06 0.25
N LEU A 54 8.46 2.06 0.13
CA LEU A 54 7.78 1.80 -1.13
C LEU A 54 8.21 2.76 -2.24
N ALA A 55 8.28 4.07 -1.93
CA ALA A 55 8.65 5.08 -2.92
C ALA A 55 10.06 4.86 -3.45
N PHE A 56 11.02 4.52 -2.58
CA PHE A 56 12.39 4.18 -2.97
C PHE A 56 12.45 2.93 -3.84
N LEU A 57 11.89 1.81 -3.35
CA LEU A 57 11.91 0.53 -4.07
C LEU A 57 11.22 0.64 -5.44
N ALA A 58 10.07 1.33 -5.49
CA ALA A 58 9.34 1.58 -6.74
C ALA A 58 10.10 2.47 -7.71
N LYS A 59 10.85 3.49 -7.22
CA LYS A 59 11.71 4.32 -8.06
C LYS A 59 12.81 3.52 -8.69
N VAL A 60 13.49 2.68 -7.91
CA VAL A 60 14.55 1.80 -8.43
C VAL A 60 14.00 0.82 -9.46
N TYR A 61 12.86 0.19 -9.16
CA TYR A 61 12.17 -0.71 -10.08
C TYR A 61 11.82 0.00 -11.41
N SER A 62 11.30 1.23 -11.34
CA SER A 62 10.93 1.99 -12.53
C SER A 62 12.13 2.31 -13.42
N ILE A 63 13.29 2.62 -12.82
CA ILE A 63 14.53 2.89 -13.54
C ILE A 63 15.05 1.60 -14.21
N LYS A 64 15.13 0.51 -13.44
CA LYS A 64 15.62 -0.79 -13.94
C LYS A 64 14.80 -1.29 -15.13
N ASN A 65 13.47 -1.13 -15.07
CA ASN A 65 12.55 -1.63 -16.09
C ASN A 65 12.13 -0.55 -17.12
N LYS A 66 12.72 0.66 -17.08
CA LYS A 66 12.42 1.78 -17.97
C LYS A 66 10.94 2.16 -18.00
N LEU A 67 10.26 2.11 -16.83
CA LEU A 67 8.83 2.38 -16.71
C LEU A 67 8.57 3.81 -16.23
N ALA A 68 7.51 4.43 -16.76
CA ALA A 68 7.04 5.71 -16.27
C ALA A 68 6.35 5.56 -14.90
N ILE A 69 6.70 6.45 -13.94
CA ILE A 69 6.18 6.41 -12.58
C ILE A 69 5.73 7.80 -12.13
N LYS A 70 4.66 7.86 -11.33
CA LYS A 70 4.18 9.06 -10.65
C LYS A 70 4.08 8.81 -9.14
N PHE A 71 4.38 9.83 -8.35
CA PHE A 71 4.27 9.76 -6.89
C PHE A 71 3.26 10.80 -6.41
N PHE A 72 2.29 10.36 -5.60
CA PHE A 72 1.24 11.21 -5.07
C PHE A 72 1.30 11.25 -3.55
N ILE A 73 1.36 12.43 -2.98
CA ILE A 73 1.26 12.69 -1.54
C ILE A 73 -0.12 13.25 -1.29
N VAL A 74 -0.92 12.64 -0.40
CA VAL A 74 -2.25 13.16 -0.08
C VAL A 74 -2.18 13.96 1.21
N ASP A 75 -2.49 15.25 1.12
CA ASP A 75 -2.68 16.13 2.25
C ASP A 75 -4.17 16.26 2.57
N HIS A 76 -4.58 15.64 3.69
CA HIS A 76 -5.97 15.66 4.14
C HIS A 76 -6.38 16.96 4.83
N LYS A 77 -5.44 17.85 5.19
CA LYS A 77 -5.65 19.08 5.96
C LYS A 77 -6.45 18.88 7.26
N LEU A 78 -6.39 17.67 7.84
CA LEU A 78 -7.10 17.35 9.09
C LEU A 78 -6.40 17.90 10.33
N ARG A 79 -5.06 17.94 10.31
CA ARG A 79 -4.20 18.53 11.34
C ARG A 79 -3.54 19.80 10.80
N LYS A 80 -3.17 20.72 11.71
CA LYS A 80 -2.48 21.97 11.33
C LYS A 80 -1.15 21.70 10.62
N GLU A 81 -0.46 20.63 11.04
CA GLU A 81 0.88 20.25 10.56
C GLU A 81 0.85 19.50 9.23
N SER A 82 -0.30 18.97 8.79
CA SER A 82 -0.37 18.05 7.64
C SER A 82 0.18 18.63 6.34
N SER A 83 -0.05 19.91 6.07
CA SER A 83 0.48 20.58 4.87
C SER A 83 2.00 20.77 4.93
N ASN A 84 2.54 21.08 6.13
CA ASN A 84 3.98 21.17 6.36
C ASN A 84 4.64 19.79 6.22
N GLU A 85 4.01 18.75 6.77
CA GLU A 85 4.45 17.36 6.62
C GLU A 85 4.50 16.95 5.15
N ALA A 86 3.44 17.19 4.38
CA ALA A 86 3.39 16.89 2.96
C ALA A 86 4.50 17.61 2.17
N THR A 87 4.77 18.87 2.51
CA THR A 87 5.85 19.67 1.91
C THR A 87 7.23 19.13 2.27
N LYS A 88 7.45 18.72 3.53
CA LYS A 88 8.70 18.07 3.98
C LYS A 88 8.93 16.76 3.21
N VAL A 89 7.90 15.91 3.09
CA VAL A 89 7.98 14.67 2.31
C VAL A 89 8.31 14.94 0.85
N LYS A 90 7.67 15.93 0.24
CA LYS A 90 7.98 16.33 -1.15
C LYS A 90 9.44 16.76 -1.31
N LYS A 91 9.98 17.56 -0.39
CA LYS A 91 11.39 17.98 -0.37
C LYS A 91 12.32 16.77 -0.24
N LEU A 92 12.01 15.86 0.70
CA LEU A 92 12.77 14.64 0.94
C LEU A 92 12.86 13.76 -0.31
N LEU A 93 11.72 13.51 -0.95
CA LEU A 93 11.64 12.74 -2.20
C LEU A 93 12.42 13.42 -3.34
N LYS A 94 12.34 14.74 -3.44
CA LYS A 94 13.08 15.52 -4.45
C LYS A 94 14.59 15.36 -4.31
N GLY A 95 15.11 15.21 -3.08
CA GLY A 95 16.54 14.93 -2.82
C GLY A 95 17.05 13.65 -3.48
N LEU A 96 16.18 12.67 -3.73
CA LEU A 96 16.47 11.45 -4.49
C LEU A 96 15.91 11.48 -5.93
N ASN A 97 15.56 12.66 -6.44
CA ASN A 97 14.93 12.86 -7.76
C ASN A 97 13.63 12.04 -7.95
N ILE A 98 12.89 11.90 -6.88
CA ILE A 98 11.53 11.38 -6.90
C ILE A 98 10.58 12.57 -6.96
N ASN A 99 10.15 12.93 -8.17
CA ASN A 99 9.20 14.01 -8.36
C ASN A 99 7.81 13.59 -7.93
N SER A 100 7.25 14.27 -6.92
CA SER A 100 5.94 13.96 -6.35
C SER A 100 4.98 15.14 -6.44
N GLU A 101 3.69 14.84 -6.56
CA GLU A 101 2.59 15.81 -6.58
C GLU A 101 1.82 15.72 -5.26
N ILE A 102 1.58 16.87 -4.60
CA ILE A 102 0.72 16.95 -3.41
C ILE A 102 -0.72 17.12 -3.88
N LEU A 103 -1.59 16.24 -3.39
CA LEU A 103 -3.03 16.24 -3.63
C LEU A 103 -3.74 16.72 -2.36
N SER A 104 -4.17 17.97 -2.36
CA SER A 104 -4.81 18.56 -1.18
C SER A 104 -6.32 18.35 -1.19
N TRP A 105 -6.86 17.94 -0.05
CA TRP A 105 -8.30 17.95 0.18
C TRP A 105 -8.76 19.31 0.73
N ASN A 106 -9.60 20.01 -0.02
CA ASN A 106 -10.10 21.35 0.34
C ASN A 106 -11.55 21.33 0.87
N GLY A 107 -12.10 20.18 1.23
CA GLY A 107 -13.46 20.05 1.77
C GLY A 107 -13.56 20.39 3.26
N LYS A 108 -14.81 20.50 3.75
CA LYS A 108 -15.08 20.70 5.18
C LYS A 108 -14.56 19.53 6.02
N LYS A 109 -13.94 19.84 7.17
CA LYS A 109 -13.45 18.82 8.11
C LYS A 109 -14.62 18.05 8.71
N PRO A 110 -14.63 16.71 8.64
CA PRO A 110 -15.70 15.92 9.21
C PRO A 110 -15.63 15.94 10.74
N LYS A 111 -16.79 16.03 11.40
CA LYS A 111 -16.91 15.98 12.87
C LYS A 111 -16.99 14.54 13.40
N LYS A 112 -17.50 13.59 12.59
CA LYS A 112 -17.67 12.17 12.93
C LYS A 112 -17.04 11.29 11.84
N ASN A 113 -16.67 10.06 12.17
CA ASN A 113 -16.12 9.07 11.22
C ASN A 113 -14.90 9.59 10.42
N ILE A 114 -14.08 10.43 11.06
CA ILE A 114 -12.97 11.18 10.43
C ILE A 114 -12.06 10.26 9.59
N GLN A 115 -11.62 9.11 10.15
CA GLN A 115 -10.73 8.18 9.46
C GLN A 115 -11.37 7.54 8.21
N SER A 116 -12.66 7.17 8.29
CA SER A 116 -13.38 6.57 7.17
C SER A 116 -13.52 7.57 6.02
N ILE A 117 -13.91 8.80 6.35
CA ILE A 117 -14.07 9.89 5.38
C ILE A 117 -12.72 10.28 4.79
N ALA A 118 -11.68 10.42 5.61
CA ALA A 118 -10.32 10.70 5.13
C ALA A 118 -9.82 9.60 4.18
N ARG A 119 -10.07 8.32 4.52
CA ARG A 119 -9.74 7.20 3.65
C ARG A 119 -10.49 7.28 2.31
N LYS A 120 -11.80 7.56 2.32
CA LYS A 120 -12.61 7.71 1.11
C LYS A 120 -12.05 8.85 0.24
N LYS A 121 -11.80 10.01 0.82
CA LYS A 121 -11.26 11.19 0.13
C LYS A 121 -9.85 10.96 -0.43
N ARG A 122 -9.00 10.23 0.29
CA ARG A 122 -7.69 9.80 -0.22
C ARG A 122 -7.83 9.03 -1.53
N TYR A 123 -8.69 8.02 -1.56
CA TYR A 123 -8.89 7.23 -2.77
C TYR A 123 -9.52 8.03 -3.91
N GLU A 124 -10.48 8.92 -3.63
CA GLU A 124 -11.07 9.80 -4.64
C GLU A 124 -9.99 10.66 -5.32
N LEU A 125 -9.11 11.31 -4.53
CA LEU A 125 -8.02 12.13 -5.05
C LEU A 125 -7.01 11.30 -5.87
N LEU A 126 -6.59 10.16 -5.34
CA LEU A 126 -5.64 9.27 -6.02
C LEU A 126 -6.21 8.74 -7.34
N PHE A 127 -7.48 8.29 -7.34
CA PHE A 127 -8.13 7.76 -8.54
C PHE A 127 -8.34 8.84 -9.61
N SER A 128 -8.75 10.04 -9.21
CA SER A 128 -8.85 11.18 -10.13
C SER A 128 -7.52 11.46 -10.83
N LYS A 129 -6.40 11.46 -10.09
CA LYS A 129 -5.07 11.66 -10.66
C LYS A 129 -4.59 10.49 -11.51
N CYS A 130 -4.85 9.26 -11.08
CA CYS A 130 -4.56 8.08 -11.89
C CYS A 130 -5.30 8.15 -13.24
N LYS A 131 -6.59 8.52 -13.23
CA LYS A 131 -7.40 8.70 -14.44
C LYS A 131 -6.82 9.81 -15.33
N LYS A 132 -6.48 10.99 -14.76
CA LYS A 132 -5.86 12.12 -15.49
C LYS A 132 -4.59 11.69 -16.21
N TYR A 133 -3.72 10.88 -15.58
CA TYR A 133 -2.47 10.41 -16.17
C TYR A 133 -2.61 9.09 -16.93
N LYS A 134 -3.82 8.56 -17.11
CA LYS A 134 -4.12 7.26 -17.73
C LYS A 134 -3.29 6.13 -17.10
N ILE A 135 -3.21 6.09 -15.77
CA ILE A 135 -2.48 5.09 -14.98
C ILE A 135 -3.50 4.11 -14.38
N ASN A 136 -3.33 2.82 -14.64
CA ASN A 136 -4.22 1.77 -14.15
C ASN A 136 -3.66 1.05 -12.90
N ASN A 137 -2.41 1.25 -12.55
CA ASN A 137 -1.75 0.57 -11.44
C ASN A 137 -1.34 1.57 -10.35
N LEU A 138 -1.88 1.44 -9.14
CA LEU A 138 -1.58 2.27 -7.98
C LEU A 138 -1.01 1.42 -6.85
N LEU A 139 0.23 1.71 -6.45
CA LEU A 139 0.93 1.02 -5.37
C LEU A 139 0.62 1.66 -4.02
N LEU A 140 0.38 0.81 -3.01
CA LEU A 140 0.06 1.19 -1.63
C LEU A 140 1.05 0.52 -0.67
N GLY A 141 1.49 1.26 0.36
CA GLY A 141 2.47 0.82 1.34
C GLY A 141 1.90 -0.05 2.47
N HIS A 142 0.95 -0.94 2.19
CA HIS A 142 0.51 -1.94 3.18
C HIS A 142 1.54 -3.06 3.27
N HIS A 143 1.86 -3.47 4.51
CA HIS A 143 2.86 -4.49 4.82
C HIS A 143 2.27 -5.67 5.59
N LEU A 144 3.12 -6.58 6.04
CA LEU A 144 2.71 -7.85 6.66
C LEU A 144 1.88 -7.64 7.94
N ASP A 145 2.26 -6.69 8.81
CA ASP A 145 1.48 -6.43 10.03
C ASP A 145 0.09 -5.85 9.72
N ASP A 146 -0.07 -5.05 8.65
CA ASP A 146 -1.39 -4.60 8.19
C ASP A 146 -2.30 -5.77 7.79
N LEU A 147 -1.71 -6.85 7.26
CA LEU A 147 -2.44 -8.07 6.93
C LEU A 147 -2.98 -8.74 8.19
N TYR A 148 -2.14 -8.86 9.22
CA TYR A 148 -2.54 -9.46 10.50
C TYR A 148 -3.57 -8.60 11.24
N GLU A 149 -3.35 -7.29 11.33
CA GLU A 149 -4.33 -6.35 11.89
C GLU A 149 -5.69 -6.47 11.21
N ASN A 150 -5.69 -6.47 9.88
CA ASN A 150 -6.92 -6.60 9.11
C ASN A 150 -7.62 -7.93 9.36
N PHE A 151 -6.89 -9.03 9.48
CA PHE A 151 -7.41 -10.35 9.76
C PHE A 151 -8.13 -10.38 11.12
N PHE A 152 -7.48 -9.92 12.19
CA PHE A 152 -8.09 -9.87 13.53
C PHE A 152 -9.30 -8.91 13.59
N ILE A 153 -9.22 -7.74 12.95
CA ILE A 153 -10.37 -6.82 12.84
C ILE A 153 -11.56 -7.52 12.18
N ARG A 154 -11.31 -8.37 11.19
CA ARG A 154 -12.36 -9.11 10.47
C ARG A 154 -12.93 -10.25 11.31
N ILE A 155 -12.11 -10.97 12.08
CA ILE A 155 -12.58 -11.98 13.06
C ILE A 155 -13.51 -11.31 14.07
N VAL A 156 -13.06 -10.23 14.73
CA VAL A 156 -13.85 -9.50 15.74
C VAL A 156 -15.20 -9.01 15.20
N ARG A 157 -15.29 -8.78 13.88
CA ARG A 157 -16.53 -8.36 13.19
C ARG A 157 -17.39 -9.53 12.69
N GLY A 158 -17.06 -10.78 13.00
CA GLY A 158 -17.78 -11.95 12.54
C GLY A 158 -17.73 -12.16 11.02
N SER A 159 -16.64 -11.73 10.35
CA SER A 159 -16.53 -11.87 8.89
C SER A 159 -16.38 -13.33 8.48
N GLY A 160 -17.14 -13.77 7.47
CA GLY A 160 -16.93 -15.05 6.81
C GLY A 160 -15.67 -15.10 5.94
N LEU A 161 -15.48 -16.22 5.24
CA LEU A 161 -14.27 -16.57 4.47
C LEU A 161 -13.78 -15.43 3.54
N LYS A 162 -14.66 -14.85 2.74
CA LYS A 162 -14.33 -13.73 1.84
C LYS A 162 -13.80 -12.50 2.58
N GLY A 163 -14.34 -12.21 3.76
CA GLY A 163 -13.90 -11.11 4.61
C GLY A 163 -12.54 -11.38 5.24
N LEU A 164 -12.29 -12.59 5.75
CA LEU A 164 -11.02 -13.01 6.34
C LEU A 164 -9.89 -13.04 5.31
N ALA A 165 -10.19 -13.47 4.08
CA ALA A 165 -9.24 -13.48 2.96
C ALA A 165 -8.95 -12.08 2.38
N SER A 166 -9.56 -11.03 2.92
CA SER A 166 -9.51 -9.65 2.39
C SER A 166 -8.11 -9.01 2.40
N LEU A 167 -7.75 -7.92 2.10
CA LEU A 167 -6.41 -7.32 1.97
C LEU A 167 -5.51 -8.11 1.03
N GLU A 168 -6.04 -8.39 -0.14
CA GLU A 168 -5.31 -9.08 -1.20
C GLU A 168 -4.13 -8.24 -1.71
N LYS A 169 -3.12 -8.93 -2.26
CA LYS A 169 -1.97 -8.31 -2.91
C LYS A 169 -2.38 -7.37 -4.05
N LYS A 170 -3.40 -7.75 -4.81
CA LYS A 170 -3.98 -6.97 -5.90
C LYS A 170 -5.51 -7.05 -5.84
N ASN A 171 -6.16 -5.90 -5.89
CA ASN A 171 -7.60 -5.81 -6.11
C ASN A 171 -7.92 -4.63 -7.03
N GLN A 172 -9.04 -4.68 -7.73
CA GLN A 172 -9.44 -3.62 -8.65
C GLN A 172 -10.61 -2.83 -8.09
N ILE A 173 -10.50 -1.51 -8.15
CA ILE A 173 -11.58 -0.57 -7.80
C ILE A 173 -11.62 0.51 -8.89
N ASN A 174 -12.80 0.75 -9.47
CA ASN A 174 -12.99 1.78 -10.51
C ASN A 174 -11.98 1.67 -11.68
N LYS A 175 -11.74 0.46 -12.17
CA LYS A 175 -10.75 0.15 -13.23
C LYS A 175 -9.29 0.42 -12.85
N ILE A 176 -9.00 0.74 -11.58
CA ILE A 176 -7.64 0.93 -11.07
C ILE A 176 -7.25 -0.28 -10.23
N ASN A 177 -6.12 -0.88 -10.56
CA ASN A 177 -5.51 -1.96 -9.79
C ASN A 177 -4.78 -1.38 -8.57
N LEU A 178 -5.27 -1.66 -7.39
CA LEU A 178 -4.57 -1.38 -6.14
C LEU A 178 -3.61 -2.52 -5.84
N ILE A 179 -2.33 -2.23 -5.80
CA ILE A 179 -1.27 -3.23 -5.64
C ILE A 179 -0.52 -2.97 -4.34
N ARG A 180 -0.27 -4.04 -3.55
CA ARG A 180 0.38 -4.01 -2.24
C ARG A 180 1.60 -4.91 -2.26
N PRO A 181 2.71 -4.43 -2.84
CA PRO A 181 3.90 -5.28 -3.00
C PRO A 181 4.65 -5.54 -1.70
N LEU A 182 4.33 -4.79 -0.64
CA LEU A 182 5.00 -4.93 0.67
C LEU A 182 4.29 -5.90 1.64
N LEU A 183 3.26 -6.63 1.22
CA LEU A 183 2.53 -7.56 2.10
C LEU A 183 3.34 -8.77 2.60
N VAL A 184 4.55 -8.94 2.09
CA VAL A 184 5.50 -9.98 2.53
C VAL A 184 6.69 -9.40 3.31
N PHE A 185 6.68 -8.09 3.58
CA PHE A 185 7.77 -7.39 4.28
C PHE A 185 7.40 -7.14 5.73
N ASP A 186 8.35 -7.36 6.61
CA ASP A 186 8.25 -6.95 8.02
C ASP A 186 8.38 -5.44 8.16
N LYS A 187 7.73 -4.89 9.19
CA LYS A 187 7.80 -3.47 9.52
C LYS A 187 9.23 -2.99 9.75
N SER A 188 10.05 -3.80 10.42
CA SER A 188 11.46 -3.50 10.69
C SER A 188 12.28 -3.29 9.42
N ASP A 189 12.01 -4.06 8.37
CA ASP A 189 12.71 -3.92 7.09
C ASP A 189 12.35 -2.61 6.38
N LEU A 190 11.09 -2.19 6.48
CA LEU A 190 10.63 -0.92 5.89
C LEU A 190 11.19 0.29 6.65
N ILE A 191 11.25 0.21 7.99
CA ILE A 191 11.91 1.22 8.82
C ILE A 191 13.39 1.29 8.44
N PHE A 192 14.09 0.15 8.37
CA PHE A 192 15.49 0.09 7.98
C PHE A 192 15.77 0.76 6.64
N ILE A 193 14.94 0.47 5.61
CA ILE A 193 15.06 1.14 4.29
C ILE A 193 14.87 2.65 4.44
N SER A 194 13.84 3.08 5.16
CA SER A 194 13.51 4.51 5.28
C SER A 194 14.60 5.28 6.04
N GLU A 195 15.14 4.74 7.12
CA GLU A 195 16.24 5.35 7.86
C GLU A 195 17.53 5.40 7.02
N HIS A 196 17.89 4.29 6.41
CA HIS A 196 19.15 4.22 5.64
C HIS A 196 19.11 5.08 4.38
N VAL A 197 17.94 5.22 3.75
CA VAL A 197 17.80 5.95 2.48
C VAL A 197 17.53 7.42 2.71
N PHE A 198 16.59 7.76 3.60
CA PHE A 198 16.09 9.11 3.78
C PHE A 198 16.56 9.77 5.08
N ASN A 199 17.04 9.00 6.06
CA ASN A 199 17.36 9.43 7.43
C ASN A 199 16.21 10.21 8.11
N PHE A 200 14.98 9.94 7.70
CA PHE A 200 13.78 10.62 8.18
C PHE A 200 12.50 9.88 7.76
N PHE A 201 11.52 9.89 8.64
CA PHE A 201 10.12 9.61 8.32
C PHE A 201 9.18 10.30 9.31
N ILE A 202 7.92 10.46 8.91
CA ILE A 202 6.87 11.03 9.78
C ILE A 202 6.34 9.93 10.68
N VAL A 203 6.29 10.22 11.99
CA VAL A 203 5.59 9.40 12.99
C VAL A 203 4.23 10.02 13.25
N ASP A 204 3.15 9.33 12.85
CA ASP A 204 1.81 9.82 13.12
C ASP A 204 1.43 9.56 14.59
N PRO A 205 1.13 10.60 15.39
CA PRO A 205 0.75 10.45 16.80
C PRO A 205 -0.46 9.52 17.01
N SER A 206 -1.37 9.44 16.04
CA SER A 206 -2.55 8.57 16.11
C SER A 206 -2.19 7.06 16.15
N ASN A 207 -0.97 6.68 15.82
CA ASN A 207 -0.49 5.30 15.91
C ASN A 207 -0.37 4.77 17.35
N LYS A 208 -0.41 5.65 18.35
CA LYS A 208 -0.36 5.32 19.79
C LYS A 208 -1.69 5.51 20.50
N ASP A 209 -2.71 6.06 19.84
CA ASP A 209 -3.99 6.38 20.46
C ASP A 209 -4.92 5.15 20.47
N PHE A 210 -5.16 4.62 21.68
CA PHE A 210 -6.03 3.45 21.93
C PHE A 210 -7.51 3.65 21.55
N LYS A 211 -7.96 4.86 21.23
CA LYS A 211 -9.28 5.10 20.63
C LYS A 211 -9.45 4.37 19.31
N TYR A 212 -8.34 4.09 18.59
CA TYR A 212 -8.37 3.44 17.29
C TYR A 212 -8.30 1.92 17.42
N THR A 213 -9.21 1.22 16.78
CA THR A 213 -9.29 -0.25 16.77
C THR A 213 -7.97 -0.91 16.35
N ARG A 214 -7.24 -0.33 15.39
CA ARG A 214 -5.95 -0.89 14.94
C ARG A 214 -4.90 -0.87 16.04
N VAL A 215 -4.86 0.17 16.87
CA VAL A 215 -3.90 0.28 17.98
C VAL A 215 -4.20 -0.82 19.02
N ARG A 216 -5.48 -1.00 19.38
CA ARG A 216 -5.89 -2.08 20.29
C ARG A 216 -5.56 -3.47 19.73
N ILE A 217 -5.80 -3.69 18.43
CA ILE A 217 -5.47 -4.99 17.79
C ILE A 217 -3.96 -5.25 17.78
N ARG A 218 -3.12 -4.23 17.59
CA ARG A 218 -1.65 -4.38 17.71
C ARG A 218 -1.23 -4.83 19.11
N SER A 219 -1.76 -4.15 20.14
CA SER A 219 -1.52 -4.56 21.52
C SER A 219 -1.95 -5.99 21.77
N PHE A 220 -3.14 -6.39 21.31
CA PHE A 220 -3.63 -7.76 21.40
C PHE A 220 -2.71 -8.77 20.66
N ILE A 221 -2.23 -8.45 19.46
CA ILE A 221 -1.28 -9.31 18.73
C ILE A 221 0.04 -9.43 19.49
N ASP A 222 0.49 -8.38 20.17
CA ASP A 222 1.72 -8.40 20.95
C ASP A 222 1.56 -9.23 22.24
N GLU A 223 0.38 -9.26 22.86
CA GLU A 223 0.03 -10.17 23.95
C GLU A 223 0.00 -11.63 23.47
N LEU A 224 -0.66 -11.91 22.35
CA LEU A 224 -0.69 -13.26 21.79
C LEU A 224 0.71 -13.82 21.48
N LYS A 225 1.67 -12.98 21.11
CA LYS A 225 3.06 -13.41 20.89
C LYS A 225 3.71 -13.97 22.16
N LYS A 226 3.37 -13.41 23.34
CA LYS A 226 3.86 -13.91 24.62
C LYS A 226 3.33 -15.30 24.93
N GLU A 227 2.12 -15.61 24.44
CA GLU A 227 1.47 -16.91 24.53
C GLU A 227 1.86 -17.87 23.39
N GLY A 228 2.97 -17.61 22.68
CA GLY A 228 3.48 -18.51 21.64
C GLY A 228 2.84 -18.34 20.27
N PHE A 229 2.09 -17.25 20.03
CA PHE A 229 1.54 -16.96 18.71
C PHE A 229 2.63 -16.75 17.65
N ASP A 230 2.62 -17.59 16.61
CA ASP A 230 3.56 -17.53 15.48
C ASP A 230 2.93 -16.80 14.28
N LYS A 231 3.52 -15.67 13.92
CA LYS A 231 3.12 -14.87 12.75
C LYS A 231 3.21 -15.65 11.44
N ASN A 232 4.16 -16.57 11.30
CA ASN A 232 4.33 -17.37 10.08
C ASN A 232 3.18 -18.38 9.94
N LYS A 233 2.76 -18.98 11.05
CA LYS A 233 1.59 -19.87 11.06
C LYS A 233 0.31 -19.12 10.69
N LEU A 234 0.11 -17.89 11.22
CA LEU A 234 -1.00 -17.05 10.81
C LEU A 234 -0.95 -16.68 9.33
N PHE A 235 0.24 -16.33 8.81
CA PHE A 235 0.41 -16.05 7.38
C PHE A 235 -0.01 -17.24 6.52
N LEU A 236 0.39 -18.46 6.92
CA LEU A 236 0.00 -19.70 6.25
C LEU A 236 -1.52 -19.91 6.30
N THR A 237 -2.14 -19.70 7.48
CA THR A 237 -3.61 -19.77 7.63
C THR A 237 -4.32 -18.81 6.69
N ILE A 238 -3.91 -17.54 6.64
CA ILE A 238 -4.50 -16.54 5.73
C ILE A 238 -4.30 -16.95 4.27
N LYS A 239 -3.13 -17.51 3.92
CA LYS A 239 -2.85 -18.01 2.58
C LYS A 239 -3.77 -19.16 2.19
N ASN A 240 -4.01 -20.10 3.11
CA ASN A 240 -4.92 -21.23 2.88
C ASN A 240 -6.37 -20.74 2.74
N LEU A 241 -6.85 -19.85 3.60
CA LEU A 241 -8.17 -19.24 3.48
C LEU A 241 -8.37 -18.52 2.12
N ARG A 242 -7.35 -17.85 1.62
CA ARG A 242 -7.40 -17.22 0.29
C ARG A 242 -7.54 -18.25 -0.83
N ARG A 243 -6.77 -19.35 -0.76
CA ARG A 243 -6.88 -20.44 -1.73
C ARG A 243 -8.28 -21.04 -1.73
N SER A 244 -8.81 -21.35 -0.54
CA SER A 244 -10.18 -21.87 -0.39
C SER A 244 -11.21 -20.88 -0.97
N ASN A 245 -11.09 -19.58 -0.68
CA ASN A 245 -11.98 -18.56 -1.22
C ASN A 245 -11.90 -18.47 -2.77
N GLN A 246 -10.71 -18.59 -3.34
CA GLN A 246 -10.53 -18.59 -4.79
C GLN A 246 -11.16 -19.81 -5.44
N THR A 247 -10.96 -21.00 -4.85
CA THR A 247 -11.56 -22.25 -5.29
C THR A 247 -13.09 -22.19 -5.26
N LEU A 248 -13.66 -21.76 -4.14
CA LEU A 248 -15.11 -21.59 -4.01
C LEU A 248 -15.65 -20.57 -5.03
N SER A 249 -14.97 -19.44 -5.19
CA SER A 249 -15.37 -18.42 -6.17
C SER A 249 -15.33 -18.95 -7.59
N PHE A 250 -14.34 -19.77 -7.92
CA PHE A 250 -14.25 -20.43 -9.23
C PHE A 250 -15.45 -21.35 -9.47
N TYR A 251 -15.76 -22.24 -8.53
CA TYR A 251 -16.91 -23.15 -8.67
C TYR A 251 -18.24 -22.42 -8.70
N VAL A 252 -18.43 -21.36 -7.90
CA VAL A 252 -19.66 -20.54 -7.96
C VAL A 252 -19.84 -19.90 -9.35
N VAL A 253 -18.76 -19.37 -9.95
CA VAL A 253 -18.83 -18.80 -11.31
C VAL A 253 -19.11 -19.87 -12.36
N GLN A 254 -18.48 -21.05 -12.26
CA GLN A 254 -18.72 -22.16 -13.17
C GLN A 254 -20.17 -22.69 -13.05
N ASN A 255 -20.65 -22.90 -11.82
CA ASN A 255 -22.02 -23.35 -11.58
C ASN A 255 -23.05 -22.36 -12.14
N LYS A 256 -22.85 -21.04 -11.88
CA LYS A 256 -23.69 -20.01 -12.49
C LYS A 256 -23.70 -20.07 -14.02
N ARG A 257 -22.55 -20.32 -14.64
CA ARG A 257 -22.43 -20.39 -16.10
C ARG A 257 -23.12 -21.61 -16.70
N LEU A 258 -23.05 -22.76 -16.00
CA LEU A 258 -23.57 -24.04 -16.51
C LEU A 258 -25.05 -24.27 -16.16
N ASN A 259 -25.47 -23.83 -14.98
CA ASN A 259 -26.74 -24.25 -14.37
C ASN A 259 -27.68 -23.07 -14.01
N SER A 260 -27.36 -21.83 -14.40
CA SER A 260 -28.24 -20.71 -14.06
C SER A 260 -29.21 -20.37 -15.19
N PHE A 261 -30.47 -20.52 -14.92
CA PHE A 261 -31.55 -19.88 -15.63
C PHE A 261 -31.90 -18.59 -14.89
N LEU A 262 -31.27 -17.48 -15.25
CA LEU A 262 -31.58 -16.17 -14.66
C LEU A 262 -32.91 -15.66 -15.21
N ASN A 263 -33.89 -15.55 -14.35
CA ASN A 263 -35.08 -14.77 -14.67
C ASN A 263 -34.69 -13.27 -14.69
N GLN A 264 -34.48 -12.73 -15.89
CA GLN A 264 -34.03 -11.34 -16.08
C GLN A 264 -34.99 -10.30 -15.47
N LYS A 265 -36.31 -10.63 -15.28
CA LYS A 265 -37.28 -9.73 -14.64
C LYS A 265 -37.23 -9.72 -13.12
N LYS A 266 -36.78 -10.81 -12.48
CA LYS A 266 -36.79 -10.95 -11.03
C LYS A 266 -35.40 -11.06 -10.38
N ASN A 267 -34.32 -11.13 -11.17
CA ASN A 267 -32.95 -11.40 -10.67
C ASN A 267 -32.82 -12.65 -9.78
N GLU A 268 -33.70 -13.61 -9.96
CA GLU A 268 -33.75 -14.87 -9.22
C GLU A 268 -33.07 -15.99 -10.00
N LEU A 269 -32.34 -16.85 -9.30
CA LEU A 269 -31.85 -18.13 -9.81
C LEU A 269 -33.01 -19.15 -9.68
N ILE A 270 -33.42 -19.74 -10.75
CA ILE A 270 -34.35 -20.88 -10.78
C ILE A 270 -33.50 -22.13 -10.92
#